data_db11092fe2a5c11519ac74165a2166ab
#
_entry.id   db11092fe2a5c11519ac74165a2166ab
#
_cell.length_a   1.000
_cell.length_b   1.000
_cell.length_c   1.000
_cell.angle_alpha   90.00
_cell.angle_beta   90.00
_cell.angle_gamma   90.00
#
_symmetry.space_group_name_H-M   'P 1'
#
loop_
_entity.id
_entity.type
_entity.pdbx_description
1 polymer ?
#
loop_
_entity_poly.entity_id
_entity_poly.type
_entity_poly.pdbx_seq_one_letter_code
_entity_poly.pdbx_strand_id
1 'polypeptide(L)'
;MAKIVVVTSGKGGVGKTTTSASFASGLALRGHKTAVIDFDVGLRNLDLIMGCERRVVYDLINVIQGEANLNQALIKDKQCDNLFILAASQTRDKEALTQEGVKKVLDDLSAMDFEYIICDSPAGIESGALLAMHYADEALVVTNPEVSSVRDSDRILGMLSSKTDRATKGERIKEHLLITRYNPHRVEDGQMLSLEDIQDILRIELIGVIPESETVLQASNQGIPAVHMQGSDVAEAYQDVIARFLGEEKPMRFTEAVKPGFFKRMFGGR
;
A
#
# COMPACT_ATOMS: atom_id res chain seq x y z
N MET A 1 -19.61 4.46 8.06
CA MET A 1 -19.18 3.75 6.85
C MET A 1 -17.67 3.65 6.90
N ALA A 2 -17.10 2.49 6.59
CA ALA A 2 -15.66 2.33 6.49
C ALA A 2 -15.09 3.18 5.35
N LYS A 3 -13.88 3.70 5.51
CA LYS A 3 -13.14 4.37 4.44
C LYS A 3 -12.35 3.33 3.64
N ILE A 4 -12.63 3.23 2.35
CA ILE A 4 -11.97 2.28 1.44
C ILE A 4 -10.78 2.97 0.78
N VAL A 5 -9.58 2.43 0.99
CA VAL A 5 -8.34 2.97 0.43
C VAL A 5 -7.69 1.91 -0.46
N VAL A 6 -7.54 2.21 -1.74
CA VAL A 6 -6.78 1.34 -2.64
C VAL A 6 -5.29 1.72 -2.64
N VAL A 7 -4.43 0.72 -2.47
CA VAL A 7 -2.98 0.86 -2.70
C VAL A 7 -2.67 0.31 -4.07
N THR A 8 -2.24 1.16 -4.98
CA THR A 8 -2.10 0.82 -6.40
C THR A 8 -0.82 1.36 -7.03
N SER A 9 -0.44 0.80 -8.17
CA SER A 9 0.70 1.29 -8.97
C SER A 9 0.61 0.80 -10.41
N GLY A 10 1.20 1.54 -11.34
CA GLY A 10 1.29 1.12 -12.73
C GLY A 10 2.30 0.00 -13.01
N LYS A 11 3.28 -0.20 -12.11
CA LYS A 11 4.40 -1.14 -12.31
C LYS A 11 4.50 -2.16 -11.17
N GLY A 12 4.89 -3.39 -11.51
CA GLY A 12 5.22 -4.43 -10.52
C GLY A 12 6.51 -4.11 -9.75
N GLY A 13 6.60 -4.62 -8.50
CA GLY A 13 7.82 -4.53 -7.71
C GLY A 13 8.14 -3.16 -7.10
N VAL A 14 7.25 -2.17 -7.18
CA VAL A 14 7.44 -0.85 -6.54
C VAL A 14 7.13 -0.84 -5.05
N GLY A 15 6.71 -1.95 -4.45
CA GLY A 15 6.46 -2.05 -3.00
C GLY A 15 5.01 -1.83 -2.59
N LYS A 16 4.01 -2.07 -3.47
CA LYS A 16 2.57 -1.97 -3.11
C LYS A 16 2.20 -2.82 -1.90
N THR A 17 2.39 -4.13 -1.99
CA THR A 17 2.00 -5.07 -0.93
C THR A 17 2.73 -4.78 0.39
N THR A 18 4.01 -4.39 0.33
CA THR A 18 4.76 -3.92 1.51
C THR A 18 4.13 -2.66 2.10
N THR A 19 3.69 -1.75 1.23
CA THR A 19 3.00 -0.52 1.64
C THR A 19 1.63 -0.85 2.21
N SER A 20 0.84 -1.70 1.56
CA SER A 20 -0.49 -2.11 2.05
C SER A 20 -0.40 -2.72 3.44
N ALA A 21 0.55 -3.65 3.66
CA ALA A 21 0.80 -4.27 4.95
C ALA A 21 1.21 -3.24 6.01
N SER A 22 2.19 -2.37 5.70
CA SER A 22 2.71 -1.37 6.64
C SER A 22 1.70 -0.26 6.94
N PHE A 23 0.94 0.18 5.92
CA PHE A 23 -0.08 1.21 6.06
C PHE A 23 -1.26 0.73 6.89
N ALA A 24 -1.80 -0.47 6.59
CA ALA A 24 -2.88 -1.07 7.36
C ALA A 24 -2.46 -1.32 8.82
N SER A 25 -1.25 -1.88 9.04
CA SER A 25 -0.71 -2.09 10.39
C SER A 25 -0.56 -0.78 11.15
N GLY A 26 -0.07 0.26 10.51
CA GLY A 26 0.12 1.55 11.16
C GLY A 26 -1.19 2.25 11.52
N LEU A 27 -2.24 2.16 10.71
CA LEU A 27 -3.58 2.62 11.08
C LEU A 27 -4.11 1.85 12.29
N ALA A 28 -3.95 0.53 12.29
CA ALA A 28 -4.38 -0.32 13.40
C ALA A 28 -3.61 -0.05 14.70
N LEU A 29 -2.30 0.22 14.63
CA LEU A 29 -1.49 0.64 15.78
C LEU A 29 -1.94 1.97 16.37
N ARG A 30 -2.60 2.82 15.59
CA ARG A 30 -3.22 4.07 16.06
C ARG A 30 -4.64 3.89 16.61
N GLY A 31 -5.10 2.66 16.73
CA GLY A 31 -6.39 2.31 17.33
C GLY A 31 -7.54 2.14 16.32
N HIS A 32 -7.31 2.38 15.03
CA HIS A 32 -8.34 2.23 14.01
C HIS A 32 -8.55 0.77 13.62
N LYS A 33 -9.77 0.28 13.72
CA LYS A 33 -10.10 -1.08 13.26
C LYS A 33 -9.96 -1.17 11.75
N THR A 34 -8.97 -1.92 11.27
CA THR A 34 -8.52 -1.94 9.88
C THR A 34 -8.57 -3.35 9.32
N ALA A 35 -9.14 -3.50 8.12
CA ALA A 35 -9.01 -4.69 7.29
C ALA A 35 -8.06 -4.42 6.12
N VAL A 36 -7.22 -5.39 5.77
CA VAL A 36 -6.43 -5.35 4.54
C VAL A 36 -6.78 -6.56 3.68
N ILE A 37 -7.09 -6.33 2.41
CA ILE A 37 -7.56 -7.33 1.45
C ILE A 37 -6.55 -7.44 0.32
N ASP A 38 -6.11 -8.66 0.02
CA ASP A 38 -5.25 -8.97 -1.13
C ASP A 38 -6.12 -9.27 -2.36
N PHE A 39 -5.98 -8.46 -3.41
CA PHE A 39 -6.66 -8.64 -4.70
C PHE A 39 -5.78 -9.33 -5.76
N ASP A 40 -4.54 -9.72 -5.42
CA ASP A 40 -3.62 -10.37 -6.35
C ASP A 40 -3.87 -11.88 -6.43
N VAL A 41 -5.02 -12.24 -7.00
CA VAL A 41 -5.46 -13.63 -7.18
C VAL A 41 -4.43 -14.39 -8.02
N GLY A 42 -3.95 -15.50 -7.47
CA GLY A 42 -2.95 -16.39 -8.06
C GLY A 42 -1.54 -16.20 -7.52
N LEU A 43 -1.14 -15.02 -7.05
CA LEU A 43 0.20 -14.78 -6.49
C LEU A 43 0.23 -14.79 -4.96
N ARG A 44 -0.79 -14.19 -4.30
CA ARG A 44 -0.96 -14.19 -2.84
C ARG A 44 0.35 -13.86 -2.08
N ASN A 45 0.67 -12.57 -1.99
CA ASN A 45 1.90 -12.11 -1.36
C ASN A 45 1.68 -11.41 -0.01
N LEU A 46 0.47 -10.90 0.24
CA LEU A 46 0.18 -10.10 1.43
C LEU A 46 0.30 -10.93 2.71
N ASP A 47 -0.23 -12.14 2.73
CA ASP A 47 -0.20 -13.04 3.88
C ASP A 47 1.23 -13.50 4.26
N LEU A 48 2.13 -13.60 3.28
CA LEU A 48 3.56 -13.85 3.51
C LEU A 48 4.21 -12.67 4.22
N ILE A 49 3.98 -11.44 3.74
CA ILE A 49 4.52 -10.20 4.35
C ILE A 49 3.93 -10.00 5.75
N MET A 50 2.69 -10.44 5.99
CA MET A 50 2.00 -10.37 7.29
C MET A 50 2.29 -11.57 8.21
N GLY A 51 3.07 -12.57 7.75
CA GLY A 51 3.42 -13.77 8.52
C GLY A 51 2.22 -14.61 8.95
N CYS A 52 1.17 -14.65 8.13
CA CYS A 52 -0.07 -15.37 8.42
C CYS A 52 -0.44 -16.43 7.38
N GLU A 53 0.47 -16.76 6.46
CA GLU A 53 0.26 -17.69 5.35
C GLU A 53 -0.28 -19.08 5.79
N ARG A 54 0.19 -19.57 6.96
CA ARG A 54 -0.23 -20.87 7.53
C ARG A 54 -1.58 -20.81 8.24
N ARG A 55 -2.17 -19.62 8.38
CA ARG A 55 -3.46 -19.41 9.06
C ARG A 55 -4.61 -19.22 8.07
N VAL A 56 -4.31 -19.13 6.78
CA VAL A 56 -5.31 -18.98 5.72
C VAL A 56 -6.03 -20.30 5.53
N VAL A 57 -7.31 -20.35 5.93
CA VAL A 57 -8.22 -21.48 5.71
C VAL A 57 -9.18 -21.18 4.57
N TYR A 58 -9.73 -19.99 4.57
CA TYR A 58 -10.60 -19.45 3.53
C TYR A 58 -10.02 -18.11 3.02
N ASP A 59 -10.27 -17.81 1.76
CA ASP A 59 -9.76 -16.64 1.06
C ASP A 59 -10.89 -15.74 0.54
N LEU A 60 -10.55 -14.64 -0.11
CA LEU A 60 -11.48 -13.68 -0.68
C LEU A 60 -12.49 -14.35 -1.63
N ILE A 61 -12.04 -15.29 -2.47
CA ILE A 61 -12.92 -15.95 -3.45
C ILE A 61 -13.91 -16.88 -2.76
N ASN A 62 -13.50 -17.59 -1.69
CA ASN A 62 -14.43 -18.41 -0.92
C ASN A 62 -15.57 -17.58 -0.32
N VAL A 63 -15.26 -16.34 0.14
CA VAL A 63 -16.29 -15.43 0.65
C VAL A 63 -17.22 -14.95 -0.47
N ILE A 64 -16.66 -14.55 -1.62
CA ILE A 64 -17.43 -14.09 -2.79
C ILE A 64 -18.38 -15.19 -3.29
N GLN A 65 -17.92 -16.44 -3.33
CA GLN A 65 -18.71 -17.60 -3.78
C GLN A 65 -19.68 -18.13 -2.72
N GLY A 66 -19.62 -17.60 -1.48
CA GLY A 66 -20.49 -18.06 -0.38
C GLY A 66 -20.06 -19.40 0.23
N GLU A 67 -18.86 -19.87 -0.05
CA GLU A 67 -18.27 -21.07 0.54
C GLU A 67 -17.83 -20.85 2.00
N ALA A 68 -17.58 -19.58 2.36
CA ALA A 68 -17.26 -19.15 3.72
C ALA A 68 -17.86 -17.76 4.00
N ASN A 69 -18.05 -17.42 5.27
CA ASN A 69 -18.36 -16.05 5.68
C ASN A 69 -17.09 -15.29 6.10
N LEU A 70 -17.20 -13.96 6.20
CA LEU A 70 -16.06 -13.10 6.57
C LEU A 70 -15.41 -13.48 7.91
N ASN A 71 -16.20 -13.86 8.92
CA ASN A 71 -15.64 -14.25 10.23
C ASN A 71 -14.76 -15.50 10.15
N GLN A 72 -14.99 -16.37 9.16
CA GLN A 72 -14.20 -17.58 8.93
C GLN A 72 -12.94 -17.27 8.09
N ALA A 73 -13.00 -16.29 7.19
CA ALA A 73 -11.93 -15.95 6.26
C ALA A 73 -10.98 -14.87 6.82
N LEU A 74 -11.47 -13.96 7.66
CA LEU A 74 -10.66 -12.92 8.27
C LEU A 74 -9.66 -13.49 9.27
N ILE A 75 -8.41 -13.16 9.07
CA ILE A 75 -7.31 -13.53 9.96
C ILE A 75 -6.97 -12.33 10.84
N LYS A 76 -7.22 -12.42 12.13
CA LYS A 76 -6.77 -11.40 13.08
C LYS A 76 -5.25 -11.41 13.18
N ASP A 77 -4.61 -10.26 13.10
CA ASP A 77 -3.17 -10.14 13.25
C ASP A 77 -2.69 -10.56 14.65
N LYS A 78 -1.45 -11.07 14.74
CA LYS A 78 -0.90 -11.55 16.00
C LYS A 78 -0.30 -10.43 16.86
N GLN A 79 0.09 -9.32 16.22
CA GLN A 79 0.80 -8.23 16.87
C GLN A 79 -0.11 -7.03 17.12
N CYS A 80 -1.22 -6.92 16.39
CA CYS A 80 -2.15 -5.80 16.48
C CYS A 80 -3.61 -6.27 16.49
N ASP A 81 -4.28 -6.09 17.62
CA ASP A 81 -5.66 -6.53 17.83
C ASP A 81 -6.68 -5.89 16.89
N ASN A 82 -6.39 -4.71 16.35
CA ASN A 82 -7.26 -3.95 15.47
C ASN A 82 -7.03 -4.26 13.97
N LEU A 83 -6.10 -5.19 13.64
CA LEU A 83 -5.75 -5.50 12.27
C LEU A 83 -6.28 -6.88 11.85
N PHE A 84 -6.91 -6.92 10.69
CA PHE A 84 -7.46 -8.14 10.09
C PHE A 84 -7.04 -8.26 8.64
N ILE A 85 -6.72 -9.47 8.19
CA ILE A 85 -6.23 -9.78 6.87
C ILE A 85 -7.22 -10.68 6.15
N LEU A 86 -7.58 -10.35 4.92
CA LEU A 86 -8.32 -11.22 4.00
C LEU A 86 -7.39 -11.55 2.82
N ALA A 87 -6.95 -12.79 2.77
CA ALA A 87 -5.98 -13.24 1.77
C ALA A 87 -6.61 -13.43 0.38
N ALA A 88 -5.80 -13.27 -0.67
CA ALA A 88 -6.18 -13.67 -2.02
C ALA A 88 -6.21 -15.18 -2.18
N SER A 89 -6.90 -15.68 -3.21
CA SER A 89 -6.87 -17.09 -3.59
C SER A 89 -5.62 -17.43 -4.39
N GLN A 90 -5.03 -18.60 -4.10
CA GLN A 90 -3.93 -19.17 -4.90
C GLN A 90 -4.40 -20.09 -6.02
N THR A 91 -5.57 -20.71 -5.86
CA THR A 91 -6.02 -21.82 -6.68
C THR A 91 -7.21 -21.50 -7.57
N ARG A 92 -7.84 -20.36 -7.37
CA ARG A 92 -9.01 -19.93 -8.16
C ARG A 92 -8.59 -19.01 -9.29
N ASP A 93 -9.37 -18.99 -10.36
CA ASP A 93 -9.17 -18.10 -11.50
C ASP A 93 -9.56 -16.67 -11.18
N LYS A 94 -8.93 -15.72 -11.85
CA LYS A 94 -9.18 -14.27 -11.68
C LYS A 94 -10.64 -13.88 -12.00
N GLU A 95 -11.31 -14.66 -12.86
CA GLU A 95 -12.71 -14.49 -13.25
C GLU A 95 -13.70 -14.73 -12.08
N ALA A 96 -13.25 -15.43 -11.04
CA ALA A 96 -14.05 -15.61 -9.83
C ALA A 96 -14.19 -14.33 -9.00
N LEU A 97 -13.31 -13.33 -9.21
CA LEU A 97 -13.38 -12.02 -8.61
C LEU A 97 -14.39 -11.15 -9.39
N THR A 98 -15.62 -11.05 -8.88
CA THR A 98 -16.70 -10.28 -9.51
C THR A 98 -16.91 -8.94 -8.81
N GLN A 99 -17.42 -7.94 -9.55
CA GLN A 99 -17.70 -6.61 -9.01
C GLN A 99 -18.74 -6.65 -7.90
N GLU A 100 -19.82 -7.42 -8.07
CA GLU A 100 -20.87 -7.61 -7.08
C GLU A 100 -20.35 -8.31 -5.82
N GLY A 101 -19.49 -9.33 -6.00
CA GLY A 101 -18.84 -10.04 -4.90
C GLY A 101 -17.93 -9.13 -4.08
N VAL A 102 -17.11 -8.32 -4.76
CA VAL A 102 -16.25 -7.32 -4.10
C VAL A 102 -17.10 -6.32 -3.33
N LYS A 103 -18.17 -5.77 -3.96
CA LYS A 103 -19.07 -4.85 -3.28
C LYS A 103 -19.65 -5.45 -1.99
N LYS A 104 -20.15 -6.68 -2.07
CA LYS A 104 -20.70 -7.38 -0.91
C LYS A 104 -19.69 -7.51 0.22
N VAL A 105 -18.45 -7.92 -0.09
CA VAL A 105 -17.38 -8.03 0.92
C VAL A 105 -17.09 -6.70 1.59
N LEU A 106 -17.02 -5.60 0.83
CA LEU A 106 -16.76 -4.26 1.36
C LEU A 106 -17.95 -3.75 2.22
N ASP A 107 -19.18 -3.99 1.80
CA ASP A 107 -20.39 -3.66 2.55
C ASP A 107 -20.45 -4.45 3.89
N ASP A 108 -20.18 -5.75 3.83
CA ASP A 108 -20.18 -6.63 5.00
C ASP A 108 -19.08 -6.20 6.02
N LEU A 109 -17.87 -5.84 5.55
CA LEU A 109 -16.81 -5.30 6.41
C LEU A 109 -17.22 -3.97 7.03
N SER A 110 -17.87 -3.08 6.26
CA SER A 110 -18.40 -1.82 6.80
C SER A 110 -19.44 -2.06 7.89
N ALA A 111 -20.27 -3.09 7.75
CA ALA A 111 -21.27 -3.49 8.75
C ALA A 111 -20.64 -4.14 10.01
N MET A 112 -19.38 -4.59 9.93
CA MET A 112 -18.60 -5.11 11.05
C MET A 112 -17.78 -4.03 11.78
N ASP A 113 -18.11 -2.75 11.61
CA ASP A 113 -17.47 -1.58 12.23
C ASP A 113 -15.98 -1.42 11.92
N PHE A 114 -15.51 -1.87 10.76
CA PHE A 114 -14.20 -1.47 10.28
C PHE A 114 -14.20 0.02 9.94
N GLU A 115 -13.17 0.74 10.38
CA GLU A 115 -12.98 2.16 10.05
C GLU A 115 -12.25 2.32 8.72
N TYR A 116 -11.29 1.44 8.44
CA TYR A 116 -10.51 1.43 7.21
C TYR A 116 -10.51 0.05 6.56
N ILE A 117 -10.65 0.03 5.24
CA ILE A 117 -10.50 -1.15 4.40
C ILE A 117 -9.42 -0.83 3.36
N ILE A 118 -8.28 -1.49 3.47
CA ILE A 118 -7.14 -1.29 2.57
C ILE A 118 -7.17 -2.38 1.50
N CYS A 119 -7.30 -1.98 0.24
CA CYS A 119 -7.31 -2.90 -0.90
C CYS A 119 -5.91 -2.93 -1.53
N ASP A 120 -5.16 -4.02 -1.34
CA ASP A 120 -3.89 -4.25 -2.02
C ASP A 120 -4.15 -4.69 -3.46
N SER A 121 -3.92 -3.83 -4.44
CA SER A 121 -4.21 -4.13 -5.83
C SER A 121 -3.07 -4.90 -6.50
N PRO A 122 -3.33 -5.79 -7.47
CA PRO A 122 -2.29 -6.25 -8.37
C PRO A 122 -1.68 -5.07 -9.16
N ALA A 123 -0.51 -5.29 -9.74
CA ALA A 123 0.14 -4.26 -10.56
C ALA A 123 -0.60 -4.05 -11.89
N GLY A 124 -0.56 -2.83 -12.39
CA GLY A 124 -1.07 -2.49 -13.72
C GLY A 124 -2.55 -2.18 -13.78
N ILE A 125 -3.16 -2.46 -14.92
CA ILE A 125 -4.52 -2.01 -15.29
C ILE A 125 -5.45 -3.17 -15.66
N GLU A 126 -5.08 -4.40 -15.32
CA GLU A 126 -5.91 -5.59 -15.57
C GLU A 126 -7.16 -5.60 -14.66
N SER A 127 -8.07 -6.54 -14.93
CA SER A 127 -9.38 -6.63 -14.26
C SER A 127 -9.29 -6.64 -12.74
N GLY A 128 -8.35 -7.39 -12.15
CA GLY A 128 -8.15 -7.44 -10.71
C GLY A 128 -7.78 -6.07 -10.10
N ALA A 129 -6.91 -5.31 -10.77
CA ALA A 129 -6.55 -3.96 -10.34
C ALA A 129 -7.75 -3.00 -10.43
N LEU A 130 -8.53 -3.09 -11.50
CA LEU A 130 -9.74 -2.28 -11.67
C LEU A 130 -10.79 -2.58 -10.60
N LEU A 131 -10.99 -3.85 -10.25
CA LEU A 131 -11.93 -4.24 -9.20
C LEU A 131 -11.49 -3.74 -7.82
N ALA A 132 -10.18 -3.80 -7.52
CA ALA A 132 -9.64 -3.24 -6.28
C ALA A 132 -9.84 -1.72 -6.17
N MET A 133 -9.76 -0.99 -7.30
CA MET A 133 -9.94 0.47 -7.34
C MET A 133 -11.40 0.91 -7.35
N HIS A 134 -12.31 0.06 -7.85
CA HIS A 134 -13.65 0.48 -8.25
C HIS A 134 -14.43 1.19 -7.15
N TYR A 135 -14.39 0.69 -5.94
CA TYR A 135 -15.14 1.24 -4.79
C TYR A 135 -14.31 2.10 -3.85
N ALA A 136 -13.08 2.46 -4.24
CA ALA A 136 -12.20 3.24 -3.39
C ALA A 136 -12.73 4.67 -3.12
N ASP A 137 -12.60 5.12 -1.88
CA ASP A 137 -12.82 6.52 -1.48
C ASP A 137 -11.55 7.35 -1.66
N GLU A 138 -10.39 6.73 -1.39
CA GLU A 138 -9.08 7.33 -1.55
C GLU A 138 -8.12 6.33 -2.21
N ALA A 139 -7.10 6.82 -2.89
CA ALA A 139 -6.07 6.01 -3.51
C ALA A 139 -4.68 6.42 -3.01
N LEU A 140 -3.88 5.43 -2.61
CA LEU A 140 -2.46 5.58 -2.36
C LEU A 140 -1.70 5.05 -3.58
N VAL A 141 -1.23 5.96 -4.42
CA VAL A 141 -0.48 5.65 -5.64
C VAL A 141 0.99 5.49 -5.29
N VAL A 142 1.49 4.27 -5.40
CA VAL A 142 2.87 3.90 -5.04
C VAL A 142 3.73 3.88 -6.29
N THR A 143 4.83 4.62 -6.28
CA THR A 143 5.82 4.63 -7.36
C THR A 143 7.25 4.62 -6.81
N ASN A 144 8.22 4.21 -7.63
CA ASN A 144 9.62 4.44 -7.36
C ASN A 144 10.15 5.55 -8.30
N PRO A 145 11.31 6.18 -8.01
CA PRO A 145 11.83 7.33 -8.75
C PRO A 145 12.47 6.93 -10.10
N GLU A 146 11.77 6.10 -10.87
CA GLU A 146 12.15 5.66 -12.22
C GLU A 146 11.16 6.21 -13.25
N VAL A 147 11.66 6.71 -14.38
CA VAL A 147 10.84 7.29 -15.46
C VAL A 147 9.69 6.37 -15.89
N SER A 148 9.97 5.07 -16.06
CA SER A 148 8.94 4.11 -16.46
C SER A 148 7.85 3.96 -15.41
N SER A 149 8.23 3.90 -14.12
CA SER A 149 7.28 3.75 -13.02
C SER A 149 6.37 4.97 -12.88
N VAL A 150 6.95 6.17 -12.99
CA VAL A 150 6.19 7.43 -12.91
C VAL A 150 5.19 7.55 -14.07
N ARG A 151 5.60 7.20 -15.31
CA ARG A 151 4.71 7.19 -16.47
C ARG A 151 3.56 6.17 -16.33
N ASP A 152 3.86 5.00 -15.79
CA ASP A 152 2.82 4.00 -15.54
C ASP A 152 1.87 4.44 -14.41
N SER A 153 2.38 5.20 -13.42
CA SER A 153 1.54 5.81 -12.39
C SER A 153 0.60 6.88 -12.93
N ASP A 154 1.03 7.69 -13.91
CA ASP A 154 0.16 8.65 -14.59
C ASP A 154 -1.03 7.95 -15.28
N ARG A 155 -0.81 6.78 -15.88
CA ARG A 155 -1.91 5.96 -16.43
C ARG A 155 -2.88 5.49 -15.36
N ILE A 156 -2.39 5.11 -14.18
CA ILE A 156 -3.24 4.74 -13.05
C ILE A 156 -4.12 5.90 -12.61
N LEU A 157 -3.60 7.13 -12.54
CA LEU A 157 -4.39 8.34 -12.25
C LEU A 157 -5.51 8.54 -13.26
N GLY A 158 -5.24 8.31 -14.55
CA GLY A 158 -6.27 8.30 -15.59
C GLY A 158 -7.35 7.23 -15.37
N MET A 159 -6.99 6.05 -14.86
CA MET A 159 -7.96 5.00 -14.52
C MET A 159 -8.79 5.36 -13.29
N LEU A 160 -8.16 5.87 -12.24
CA LEU A 160 -8.83 6.32 -11.01
C LEU A 160 -9.86 7.40 -11.31
N SER A 161 -9.54 8.33 -12.21
CA SER A 161 -10.44 9.43 -12.61
C SER A 161 -11.58 9.02 -13.57
N SER A 162 -11.54 7.81 -14.15
CA SER A 162 -12.51 7.39 -15.18
C SER A 162 -13.24 6.08 -14.92
N LYS A 163 -12.71 5.18 -14.07
CA LYS A 163 -13.19 3.80 -13.92
C LYS A 163 -13.71 3.46 -12.52
N THR A 164 -13.58 4.36 -11.55
CA THR A 164 -14.14 4.17 -10.21
C THR A 164 -15.64 4.43 -10.18
N ASP A 165 -16.34 3.86 -9.20
CA ASP A 165 -17.77 4.12 -8.96
C ASP A 165 -18.04 5.61 -8.74
N ARG A 166 -17.15 6.30 -8.01
CA ARG A 166 -17.20 7.77 -7.82
C ARG A 166 -17.06 8.53 -9.14
N ALA A 167 -16.14 8.14 -10.00
CA ALA A 167 -15.97 8.77 -11.31
C ALA A 167 -17.22 8.64 -12.18
N THR A 168 -17.92 7.50 -12.13
CA THR A 168 -19.20 7.32 -12.87
C THR A 168 -20.31 8.23 -12.36
N LYS A 169 -20.21 8.70 -11.11
CA LYS A 169 -21.14 9.66 -10.47
C LYS A 169 -20.68 11.11 -10.60
N GLY A 170 -19.58 11.37 -11.31
CA GLY A 170 -19.00 12.70 -11.47
C GLY A 170 -18.21 13.18 -10.24
N GLU A 171 -17.90 12.30 -9.29
CA GLU A 171 -17.10 12.58 -8.11
C GLU A 171 -15.63 12.20 -8.37
N ARG A 172 -14.73 12.82 -7.60
CA ARG A 172 -13.31 12.44 -7.60
C ARG A 172 -12.97 11.70 -6.31
N ILE A 173 -12.09 10.71 -6.42
CA ILE A 173 -11.43 10.14 -5.25
C ILE A 173 -10.24 11.02 -4.85
N LYS A 174 -9.86 10.99 -3.59
CA LYS A 174 -8.66 11.67 -3.13
C LYS A 174 -7.44 10.81 -3.43
N GLU A 175 -6.48 11.38 -4.14
CA GLU A 175 -5.27 10.69 -4.58
C GLU A 175 -4.07 11.16 -3.77
N HIS A 176 -3.27 10.21 -3.29
CA HIS A 176 -2.06 10.44 -2.53
C HIS A 176 -0.88 9.76 -3.20
N LEU A 177 0.24 10.44 -3.31
CA LEU A 177 1.49 9.89 -3.83
C LEU A 177 2.37 9.38 -2.69
N LEU A 178 2.86 8.16 -2.85
CA LEU A 178 3.92 7.59 -2.03
C LEU A 178 5.10 7.17 -2.91
N ILE A 179 6.26 7.75 -2.64
CA ILE A 179 7.49 7.39 -3.36
C ILE A 179 8.28 6.41 -2.51
N THR A 180 8.62 5.26 -3.07
CA THR A 180 9.37 4.19 -2.39
C THR A 180 10.76 4.03 -2.99
N ARG A 181 11.66 3.37 -2.27
CA ARG A 181 13.06 3.13 -2.68
C ARG A 181 13.79 4.40 -3.07
N TYR A 182 13.47 5.50 -2.39
CA TYR A 182 14.09 6.79 -2.64
C TYR A 182 15.50 6.81 -2.04
N ASN A 183 16.45 7.28 -2.83
CA ASN A 183 17.84 7.46 -2.40
C ASN A 183 18.36 8.82 -2.88
N PRO A 184 18.47 9.82 -1.97
CA PRO A 184 18.89 11.17 -2.33
C PRO A 184 20.27 11.24 -3.02
N HIS A 185 21.22 10.39 -2.66
CA HIS A 185 22.53 10.37 -3.33
C HIS A 185 22.42 9.93 -4.79
N ARG A 186 21.55 8.94 -5.08
CA ARG A 186 21.32 8.50 -6.46
C ARG A 186 20.58 9.54 -7.29
N VAL A 187 19.81 10.43 -6.65
CA VAL A 187 19.20 11.59 -7.31
C VAL A 187 20.28 12.61 -7.65
N GLU A 188 21.19 12.93 -6.71
CA GLU A 188 22.34 13.84 -6.96
C GLU A 188 23.23 13.33 -8.10
N ASP A 189 23.39 11.99 -8.23
CA ASP A 189 24.15 11.33 -9.30
C ASP A 189 23.37 11.22 -10.62
N GLY A 190 22.13 11.71 -10.71
CA GLY A 190 21.29 11.64 -11.91
C GLY A 190 20.78 10.22 -12.26
N GLN A 191 20.81 9.29 -11.30
CA GLN A 191 20.36 7.91 -11.49
C GLN A 191 18.88 7.71 -11.16
N MET A 192 18.25 8.67 -10.47
CA MET A 192 16.85 8.68 -10.09
C MET A 192 16.23 10.04 -10.37
N LEU A 193 14.92 10.07 -10.61
CA LEU A 193 14.16 11.32 -10.68
C LEU A 193 14.13 12.00 -9.31
N SER A 194 14.16 13.33 -9.32
CA SER A 194 13.92 14.13 -8.13
C SER A 194 12.45 14.07 -7.70
N LEU A 195 12.15 14.45 -6.45
CA LEU A 195 10.77 14.56 -5.97
C LEU A 195 10.01 15.64 -6.76
N GLU A 196 10.68 16.74 -7.11
CA GLU A 196 10.13 17.83 -7.90
C GLU A 196 9.70 17.34 -9.29
N ASP A 197 10.58 16.62 -10.02
CA ASP A 197 10.26 16.05 -11.33
C ASP A 197 9.04 15.11 -11.26
N ILE A 198 8.98 14.27 -10.23
CA ILE A 198 7.86 13.31 -10.07
C ILE A 198 6.55 14.06 -9.77
N GLN A 199 6.58 15.07 -8.89
CA GLN A 199 5.39 15.85 -8.53
C GLN A 199 4.92 16.72 -9.72
N ASP A 200 5.82 17.24 -10.54
CA ASP A 200 5.48 17.99 -11.75
C ASP A 200 4.77 17.12 -12.80
N ILE A 201 5.14 15.84 -12.89
CA ILE A 201 4.50 14.87 -13.78
C ILE A 201 3.13 14.45 -13.25
N LEU A 202 3.06 13.99 -12.00
CA LEU A 202 1.87 13.33 -11.45
C LEU A 202 0.83 14.32 -10.88
N ARG A 203 1.27 15.48 -10.37
CA ARG A 203 0.42 16.59 -9.87
C ARG A 203 -0.60 16.17 -8.80
N ILE A 204 -0.24 15.22 -7.97
CA ILE A 204 -1.00 14.78 -6.80
C ILE A 204 -0.21 14.99 -5.52
N GLU A 205 -0.90 15.02 -4.38
CA GLU A 205 -0.30 15.28 -3.08
C GLU A 205 0.71 14.19 -2.68
N LEU A 206 1.96 14.57 -2.46
CA LEU A 206 2.98 13.68 -1.90
C LEU A 206 2.78 13.56 -0.39
N ILE A 207 2.37 12.38 0.10
CA ILE A 207 2.19 12.13 1.53
C ILE A 207 3.39 11.45 2.19
N GLY A 208 4.37 10.99 1.42
CA GLY A 208 5.57 10.43 2.00
C GLY A 208 6.58 9.87 1.04
N VAL A 209 7.77 9.66 1.59
CA VAL A 209 8.93 9.08 0.92
C VAL A 209 9.45 7.95 1.78
N ILE A 210 9.53 6.75 1.24
CA ILE A 210 10.11 5.57 1.90
C ILE A 210 11.53 5.38 1.36
N PRO A 211 12.56 5.46 2.21
CA PRO A 211 13.94 5.34 1.78
C PRO A 211 14.25 3.93 1.24
N GLU A 212 15.23 3.85 0.33
CA GLU A 212 15.81 2.58 -0.07
C GLU A 212 16.53 1.95 1.14
N SER A 213 16.11 0.75 1.56
CA SER A 213 16.63 0.13 2.78
C SER A 213 16.54 -1.39 2.72
N GLU A 214 17.58 -2.05 3.24
CA GLU A 214 17.59 -3.50 3.45
C GLU A 214 16.59 -3.94 4.52
N THR A 215 16.17 -3.05 5.41
CA THR A 215 15.17 -3.32 6.44
C THR A 215 13.85 -3.81 5.84
N VAL A 216 13.47 -3.34 4.66
CA VAL A 216 12.27 -3.80 3.96
C VAL A 216 12.34 -5.30 3.64
N LEU A 217 13.49 -5.74 3.13
CA LEU A 217 13.72 -7.15 2.82
C LEU A 217 13.77 -8.00 4.09
N GLN A 218 14.44 -7.51 5.15
CA GLN A 218 14.50 -8.18 6.44
C GLN A 218 13.11 -8.34 7.05
N ALA A 219 12.29 -7.29 7.06
CA ALA A 219 10.91 -7.32 7.54
C ALA A 219 10.07 -8.36 6.77
N SER A 220 10.13 -8.33 5.43
CA SER A 220 9.43 -9.28 4.58
C SER A 220 9.84 -10.73 4.85
N ASN A 221 11.13 -11.01 5.00
CA ASN A 221 11.64 -12.35 5.31
C ASN A 221 11.22 -12.86 6.70
N GLN A 222 10.94 -11.94 7.63
CA GLN A 222 10.44 -12.26 8.97
C GLN A 222 8.90 -12.38 9.02
N GLY A 223 8.20 -12.07 7.94
CA GLY A 223 6.74 -12.00 7.92
C GLY A 223 6.19 -10.90 8.85
N ILE A 224 6.86 -9.76 8.87
CA ILE A 224 6.52 -8.61 9.72
C ILE A 224 6.40 -7.37 8.83
N PRO A 225 5.29 -6.62 8.86
CA PRO A 225 5.19 -5.34 8.16
C PRO A 225 6.29 -4.36 8.56
N ALA A 226 6.85 -3.64 7.60
CA ALA A 226 8.03 -2.79 7.83
C ALA A 226 7.82 -1.69 8.87
N VAL A 227 6.59 -1.25 9.09
CA VAL A 227 6.22 -0.27 10.14
C VAL A 227 6.51 -0.77 11.56
N HIS A 228 6.62 -2.08 11.78
CA HIS A 228 6.97 -2.69 13.08
C HIS A 228 8.48 -2.78 13.33
N MET A 229 9.32 -2.49 12.34
CA MET A 229 10.79 -2.51 12.47
C MET A 229 11.29 -1.27 13.24
N GLN A 230 10.99 -1.23 14.54
CA GLN A 230 11.26 -0.08 15.40
C GLN A 230 12.70 0.42 15.31
N GLY A 231 12.88 1.74 15.29
CA GLY A 231 14.19 2.39 15.19
C GLY A 231 14.80 2.37 13.79
N SER A 232 14.06 1.90 12.75
CA SER A 232 14.50 2.00 11.37
C SER A 232 13.88 3.20 10.66
N ASP A 233 14.63 3.78 9.72
CA ASP A 233 14.17 4.88 8.87
C ASP A 233 12.87 4.53 8.11
N VAL A 234 12.73 3.27 7.71
CA VAL A 234 11.54 2.78 7.00
C VAL A 234 10.31 2.78 7.90
N ALA A 235 10.43 2.31 9.15
CA ALA A 235 9.32 2.32 10.09
C ALA A 235 8.88 3.76 10.41
N GLU A 236 9.85 4.65 10.63
CA GLU A 236 9.57 6.06 10.87
C GLU A 236 8.94 6.74 9.64
N ALA A 237 9.39 6.42 8.42
CA ALA A 237 8.80 6.93 7.20
C ALA A 237 7.33 6.51 7.03
N TYR A 238 7.01 5.23 7.29
CA TYR A 238 5.61 4.77 7.28
C TYR A 238 4.76 5.42 8.37
N GLN A 239 5.30 5.61 9.57
CA GLN A 239 4.59 6.33 10.64
C GLN A 239 4.26 7.78 10.25
N ASP A 240 5.18 8.46 9.56
CA ASP A 240 4.94 9.82 9.04
C ASP A 240 3.89 9.85 7.94
N VAL A 241 3.91 8.87 7.03
CA VAL A 241 2.87 8.69 5.98
C VAL A 241 1.48 8.56 6.61
N ILE A 242 1.36 7.67 7.60
CA ILE A 242 0.09 7.42 8.30
C ILE A 242 -0.37 8.67 9.05
N ALA A 243 0.55 9.38 9.71
CA ALA A 243 0.24 10.62 10.41
C ALA A 243 -0.35 11.67 9.45
N ARG A 244 0.31 11.89 8.27
CA ARG A 244 -0.19 12.84 7.26
C ARG A 244 -1.52 12.40 6.64
N PHE A 245 -1.68 11.09 6.39
CA PHE A 245 -2.96 10.55 5.92
C PHE A 245 -4.11 10.82 6.88
N LEU A 246 -3.85 10.76 8.19
CA LEU A 246 -4.81 11.09 9.25
C LEU A 246 -4.96 12.59 9.49
N GLY A 247 -4.27 13.44 8.72
CA GLY A 247 -4.38 14.89 8.78
C GLY A 247 -3.43 15.57 9.77
N GLU A 248 -2.44 14.85 10.32
CA GLU A 248 -1.42 15.46 11.17
C GLU A 248 -0.35 16.17 10.33
N GLU A 249 0.07 17.34 10.77
CA GLU A 249 1.21 18.04 10.17
C GLU A 249 2.52 17.36 10.58
N LYS A 250 3.26 16.84 9.60
CA LYS A 250 4.58 16.23 9.77
C LYS A 250 5.54 16.73 8.70
N PRO A 251 6.79 17.08 9.05
CA PRO A 251 7.79 17.45 8.04
C PRO A 251 8.08 16.27 7.13
N MET A 252 8.35 16.54 5.84
CA MET A 252 8.80 15.52 4.91
C MET A 252 10.25 15.16 5.23
N ARG A 253 10.49 13.88 5.57
CA ARG A 253 11.83 13.36 5.90
C ARG A 253 12.37 12.47 4.78
N PHE A 254 13.63 12.12 4.86
CA PHE A 254 14.33 11.22 3.92
C PHE A 254 14.41 11.75 2.49
N THR A 255 14.30 13.06 2.31
CA THR A 255 14.31 13.74 1.01
C THR A 255 15.67 14.26 0.60
N GLU A 256 16.58 14.46 1.56
CA GLU A 256 17.91 15.04 1.34
C GLU A 256 19.02 14.05 1.68
N ALA A 257 20.14 14.15 0.96
CA ALA A 257 21.33 13.38 1.26
C ALA A 257 21.92 13.85 2.60
N VAL A 258 22.13 12.90 3.51
CA VAL A 258 22.83 13.18 4.77
C VAL A 258 24.28 13.51 4.45
N LYS A 259 24.67 14.79 4.58
CA LYS A 259 26.07 15.19 4.43
C LYS A 259 26.89 14.51 5.51
N PRO A 260 27.96 13.77 5.15
CA PRO A 260 28.82 13.14 6.16
C PRO A 260 29.34 14.23 7.10
N GLY A 261 29.06 14.07 8.39
CA GLY A 261 29.45 15.03 9.41
C GLY A 261 30.96 15.33 9.33
N PHE A 262 31.33 16.56 9.61
CA PHE A 262 32.69 17.11 9.52
C PHE A 262 33.80 16.21 10.09
N PHE A 263 33.49 15.38 11.08
CA PHE A 263 34.41 14.41 11.69
C PHE A 263 34.79 13.21 10.81
N LYS A 264 33.92 12.74 9.90
CA LYS A 264 34.28 11.64 8.96
C LYS A 264 35.18 12.12 7.83
N ARG A 265 35.17 13.41 7.49
CA ARG A 265 36.09 14.01 6.49
C ARG A 265 37.54 14.14 7.00
N MET A 266 37.73 14.23 8.31
CA MET A 266 39.08 14.37 8.90
C MET A 266 39.79 13.04 9.19
N PHE A 267 39.07 11.91 9.27
CA PHE A 267 39.65 10.62 9.65
C PHE A 267 39.39 9.49 8.65
N GLY A 268 38.77 9.76 7.51
CA GLY A 268 38.45 8.78 6.46
C GLY A 268 39.39 8.81 5.26
N GLY A 269 40.66 9.02 5.48
CA GLY A 269 41.70 8.92 4.48
C GLY A 269 42.61 7.75 4.80
N ARG A 270 42.28 6.54 4.28
CA ARG A 270 43.23 5.50 3.84
C ARG A 270 42.47 4.42 3.09
#